data_11d1f1cfa9716239704f211504ab59f5
#
_entry.id   11d1f1cfa9716239704f211504ab59f5
#
_cell.length_a   1.000
_cell.length_b   1.000
_cell.length_c   1.000
_cell.angle_alpha   90.00
_cell.angle_beta   90.00
_cell.angle_gamma   90.00
#
_symmetry.space_group_name_H-M   'P 1'
#
loop_
_entity.id
_entity.type
_entity.pdbx_description
1 polymer ?
#
loop_
_entity_poly.entity_id
_entity_poly.type
_entity_poly.pdbx_seq_one_letter_code
_entity_poly.pdbx_strand_id
1 'polypeptide(L)'
;MDLAKAARDPWVWGQLALFLLIGLAAPLLPRHVNLGNADFMLNRIDPAWIRGLGLGLLLLGVLVLAWGIRSLGRTFTPGTEPLPDAELVTSGAYNHVRHPIYTGLVLALAGYTLAWSNWTLALLFGFLALKYFQAKAAVEEDWLVERFPGYKSYMRRAPRQVI
;
A
#
# COMPACT_ATOMS: atom_id res chain seq x y z
N MET A 1 -19.58 -8.26 -0.47
CA MET A 1 -18.14 -8.62 -0.60
C MET A 1 -18.08 -10.13 -0.78
N ASP A 2 -17.62 -10.62 -1.94
CA ASP A 2 -17.48 -12.07 -2.17
C ASP A 2 -16.13 -12.55 -1.65
N LEU A 3 -16.11 -12.97 -0.38
CA LEU A 3 -14.91 -13.46 0.31
C LEU A 3 -14.36 -14.74 -0.33
N ALA A 4 -15.24 -15.59 -0.89
CA ALA A 4 -14.81 -16.84 -1.51
C ALA A 4 -14.02 -16.58 -2.80
N LYS A 5 -14.39 -15.55 -3.57
CA LYS A 5 -13.67 -15.13 -4.77
C LYS A 5 -12.35 -14.48 -4.40
N ALA A 6 -12.34 -13.58 -3.41
CA ALA A 6 -11.12 -12.94 -2.92
C ALA A 6 -10.10 -13.96 -2.38
N ALA A 7 -10.56 -15.04 -1.71
CA ALA A 7 -9.70 -16.10 -1.21
C ALA A 7 -9.02 -16.94 -2.32
N ARG A 8 -9.48 -16.86 -3.55
CA ARG A 8 -8.84 -17.53 -4.72
C ARG A 8 -7.86 -16.65 -5.45
N ASP A 9 -7.85 -15.35 -5.17
CA ASP A 9 -6.95 -14.39 -5.81
C ASP A 9 -5.54 -14.47 -5.19
N PRO A 10 -4.51 -14.84 -5.96
CA PRO A 10 -3.14 -14.96 -5.46
C PRO A 10 -2.59 -13.63 -4.94
N TRP A 11 -3.08 -12.50 -5.45
CA TRP A 11 -2.69 -11.17 -4.98
C TRP A 11 -3.18 -10.87 -3.55
N VAL A 12 -4.30 -11.45 -3.13
CA VAL A 12 -4.75 -11.34 -1.74
C VAL A 12 -3.80 -12.06 -0.80
N TRP A 13 -3.37 -13.26 -1.16
CA TRP A 13 -2.40 -14.02 -0.35
C TRP A 13 -1.02 -13.38 -0.33
N GLY A 14 -0.54 -12.87 -1.47
CA GLY A 14 0.70 -12.09 -1.55
C GLY A 14 0.65 -10.84 -0.66
N GLN A 15 -0.47 -10.14 -0.63
CA GLN A 15 -0.68 -9.00 0.25
C GLN A 15 -0.64 -9.38 1.73
N LEU A 16 -1.30 -10.47 2.12
CA LEU A 16 -1.24 -10.98 3.50
C LEU A 16 0.16 -11.42 3.89
N ALA A 17 0.87 -12.11 3.00
CA ALA A 17 2.28 -12.49 3.22
C ALA A 17 3.18 -11.27 3.39
N LEU A 18 2.99 -10.23 2.58
CA LEU A 18 3.73 -8.96 2.70
C LEU A 18 3.45 -8.29 4.06
N PHE A 19 2.19 -8.25 4.50
CA PHE A 19 1.81 -7.66 5.78
C PHE A 19 2.39 -8.44 6.95
N LEU A 20 2.37 -9.77 6.90
CA LEU A 20 2.98 -10.61 7.93
C LEU A 20 4.49 -10.43 7.95
N LEU A 21 5.14 -10.43 6.79
CA LEU A 21 6.58 -10.21 6.68
C LEU A 21 6.97 -8.87 7.32
N ILE A 22 6.35 -7.77 6.91
CA ILE A 22 6.68 -6.44 7.41
C ILE A 22 6.28 -6.29 8.89
N GLY A 23 5.09 -6.79 9.26
CA GLY A 23 4.56 -6.71 10.61
C GLY A 23 5.42 -7.45 11.63
N LEU A 24 6.00 -8.59 11.26
CA LEU A 24 6.87 -9.37 12.12
C LEU A 24 8.33 -8.93 12.03
N ALA A 25 8.82 -8.59 10.84
CA ALA A 25 10.22 -8.20 10.66
C ALA A 25 10.56 -6.90 11.40
N ALA A 26 9.69 -5.91 11.35
CA ALA A 26 9.97 -4.61 11.98
C ALA A 26 10.23 -4.69 13.49
N PRO A 27 9.44 -5.42 14.32
CA PRO A 27 9.72 -5.57 15.75
C PRO A 27 10.76 -6.64 16.08
N LEU A 28 10.92 -7.69 15.24
CA LEU A 28 11.77 -8.85 15.54
C LEU A 28 13.19 -8.69 15.04
N LEU A 29 13.41 -7.89 14.00
CA LEU A 29 14.77 -7.63 13.52
C LEU A 29 15.57 -6.88 14.58
N PRO A 30 16.82 -7.31 14.83
CA PRO A 30 17.65 -6.69 15.85
C PRO A 30 17.82 -5.20 15.53
N ARG A 31 17.68 -4.39 16.56
CA ARG A 31 17.86 -2.93 16.46
C ARG A 31 19.30 -2.54 16.11
N HIS A 32 20.21 -3.47 16.29
CA HIS A 32 21.63 -3.38 15.97
C HIS A 32 22.04 -4.65 15.25
N VAL A 33 22.34 -4.54 13.98
CA VAL A 33 23.01 -5.62 13.24
C VAL A 33 24.47 -5.23 13.17
N ASN A 34 25.32 -5.97 13.88
CA ASN A 34 26.76 -5.75 13.84
C ASN A 34 27.33 -6.42 12.58
N LEU A 35 27.49 -5.64 11.53
CA LEU A 35 28.08 -6.04 10.25
C LEU A 35 29.44 -5.36 10.03
N GLY A 36 30.16 -5.06 11.12
CA GLY A 36 31.46 -4.37 11.05
C GLY A 36 31.31 -2.94 10.54
N ASN A 37 32.04 -2.54 9.51
CA ASN A 37 32.03 -1.16 8.99
C ASN A 37 30.69 -0.69 8.37
N ALA A 38 29.72 -1.58 8.22
CA ALA A 38 28.37 -1.24 7.74
C ALA A 38 27.36 -0.90 8.85
N ASP A 39 27.82 -0.86 10.10
CA ASP A 39 26.99 -0.58 11.28
C ASP A 39 26.18 0.70 11.15
N PHE A 40 26.71 1.73 10.49
CA PHE A 40 26.00 3.00 10.37
C PHE A 40 24.75 2.92 9.49
N MET A 41 24.69 2.01 8.51
CA MET A 41 23.54 1.86 7.61
C MET A 41 22.38 1.12 8.26
N LEU A 42 22.68 0.24 9.20
CA LEU A 42 21.70 -0.60 9.89
C LEU A 42 21.46 -0.13 11.32
N ASN A 43 22.31 0.75 11.83
CA ASN A 43 22.18 1.29 13.15
C ASN A 43 20.98 2.25 13.24
N ARG A 44 20.28 2.08 14.32
CA ARG A 44 19.21 2.92 14.77
C ARG A 44 19.70 4.36 14.94
N ILE A 45 19.41 5.22 13.98
CA ILE A 45 19.37 6.64 14.27
C ILE A 45 18.05 6.84 15.03
N ASP A 46 18.16 7.02 16.35
CA ASP A 46 17.00 7.12 17.25
C ASP A 46 16.81 8.53 17.85
N PRO A 47 16.65 9.57 17.05
CA PRO A 47 16.03 10.76 17.57
C PRO A 47 14.52 10.54 17.59
N ALA A 48 13.87 10.95 18.68
CA ALA A 48 12.42 10.83 18.85
C ALA A 48 11.61 11.42 17.68
N TRP A 49 12.15 12.38 16.94
CA TRP A 49 11.51 12.96 15.77
C TRP A 49 11.34 11.97 14.59
N ILE A 50 12.25 10.99 14.40
CA ILE A 50 12.09 9.95 13.36
C ILE A 50 10.89 9.07 13.68
N ARG A 51 10.72 8.68 14.96
CA ARG A 51 9.52 7.94 15.38
C ARG A 51 8.27 8.76 15.18
N GLY A 52 8.31 10.04 15.55
CA GLY A 52 7.20 10.97 15.32
C GLY A 52 6.84 11.07 13.84
N LEU A 53 7.85 11.17 12.95
CA LEU A 53 7.66 11.15 11.51
C LEU A 53 7.02 9.82 11.04
N GLY A 54 7.51 8.68 11.54
CA GLY A 54 6.97 7.36 11.23
C GLY A 54 5.50 7.23 11.64
N LEU A 55 5.15 7.64 12.85
CA LEU A 55 3.77 7.65 13.34
C LEU A 55 2.88 8.61 12.55
N GLY A 56 3.39 9.78 12.18
CA GLY A 56 2.67 10.73 11.32
C GLY A 56 2.39 10.16 9.94
N LEU A 57 3.38 9.48 9.34
CA LEU A 57 3.24 8.83 8.04
C LEU A 57 2.28 7.62 8.10
N LEU A 58 2.33 6.83 9.18
CA LEU A 58 1.38 5.75 9.44
C LEU A 58 -0.05 6.29 9.52
N LEU A 59 -0.27 7.33 10.31
CA LEU A 59 -1.59 7.95 10.46
C LEU A 59 -2.09 8.51 9.13
N LEU A 60 -1.24 9.22 8.38
CA LEU A 60 -1.58 9.73 7.05
C LEU A 60 -1.97 8.57 6.11
N GLY A 61 -1.21 7.48 6.09
CA GLY A 61 -1.51 6.30 5.30
C GLY A 61 -2.87 5.69 5.65
N VAL A 62 -3.17 5.55 6.95
CA VAL A 62 -4.48 5.06 7.42
C VAL A 62 -5.62 6.01 7.00
N LEU A 63 -5.43 7.32 7.07
CA LEU A 63 -6.44 8.30 6.65
C LEU A 63 -6.69 8.23 5.14
N VAL A 64 -5.64 8.14 4.33
CA VAL A 64 -5.75 7.97 2.85
C VAL A 64 -6.43 6.66 2.50
N LEU A 65 -6.07 5.55 3.18
CA LEU A 65 -6.71 4.24 3.04
C LEU A 65 -8.20 4.32 3.35
N ALA A 66 -8.56 4.89 4.49
CA ALA A 66 -9.95 5.04 4.91
C ALA A 66 -10.75 5.92 3.93
N TRP A 67 -10.14 7.01 3.44
CA TRP A 67 -10.75 7.86 2.42
C TRP A 67 -10.97 7.12 1.10
N GLY A 68 -9.99 6.32 0.65
CA GLY A 68 -10.11 5.46 -0.52
C GLY A 68 -11.26 4.46 -0.40
N ILE A 69 -11.32 3.71 0.71
CA ILE A 69 -12.39 2.74 0.99
C ILE A 69 -13.75 3.42 1.03
N ARG A 70 -13.87 4.56 1.70
CA ARG A 70 -15.14 5.32 1.75
C ARG A 70 -15.59 5.81 0.38
N SER A 71 -14.63 6.27 -0.46
CA SER A 71 -14.92 6.72 -1.83
C SER A 71 -15.40 5.57 -2.71
N LEU A 72 -14.86 4.36 -2.53
CA LEU A 72 -15.25 3.17 -3.29
C LEU A 72 -16.60 2.59 -2.82
N GLY A 73 -16.89 2.72 -1.54
CA GLY A 73 -18.16 2.30 -0.94
C GLY A 73 -18.45 0.81 -1.14
N ARG A 74 -19.61 0.51 -1.74
CA ARG A 74 -20.06 -0.89 -1.93
C ARG A 74 -19.29 -1.66 -3.00
N THR A 75 -18.55 -0.97 -3.87
CA THR A 75 -17.76 -1.60 -4.94
C THR A 75 -16.39 -2.09 -4.46
N PHE A 76 -16.07 -1.86 -3.18
CA PHE A 76 -14.80 -2.32 -2.59
C PHE A 76 -14.68 -3.85 -2.58
N THR A 77 -13.56 -4.34 -3.12
CA THR A 77 -13.11 -5.73 -3.03
C THR A 77 -11.60 -5.77 -2.74
N PRO A 78 -11.12 -6.70 -1.93
CA PRO A 78 -9.68 -6.88 -1.72
C PRO A 78 -8.98 -7.59 -2.89
N GLY A 79 -9.73 -8.25 -3.78
CA GLY A 79 -9.21 -8.91 -4.99
C GLY A 79 -8.96 -7.93 -6.12
N THR A 80 -8.34 -8.43 -7.21
CA THR A 80 -8.03 -7.65 -8.40
C THR A 80 -9.19 -7.57 -9.39
N GLU A 81 -10.12 -8.51 -9.34
CA GLU A 81 -11.28 -8.54 -10.22
C GLU A 81 -12.44 -7.73 -9.62
N PRO A 82 -13.02 -6.78 -10.39
CA PRO A 82 -14.18 -6.00 -9.95
C PRO A 82 -15.39 -6.89 -9.63
N LEU A 83 -16.23 -6.44 -8.69
CA LEU A 83 -17.50 -7.09 -8.42
C LEU A 83 -18.42 -7.05 -9.65
N PRO A 84 -19.34 -8.03 -9.84
CA PRO A 84 -20.25 -8.07 -10.98
C PRO A 84 -21.06 -6.78 -11.18
N ASP A 85 -21.52 -6.20 -10.09
CA ASP A 85 -22.35 -4.99 -10.08
C ASP A 85 -21.55 -3.72 -9.73
N ALA A 86 -20.21 -3.76 -9.91
CA ALA A 86 -19.38 -2.60 -9.65
C ALA A 86 -19.61 -1.50 -10.67
N GLU A 87 -19.61 -0.27 -10.20
CA GLU A 87 -19.58 0.94 -11.01
C GLU A 87 -18.18 1.56 -10.99
N LEU A 88 -17.83 2.27 -12.06
CA LEU A 88 -16.55 2.97 -12.14
C LEU A 88 -16.57 4.21 -11.24
N VAL A 89 -15.84 4.17 -10.13
CA VAL A 89 -15.68 5.30 -9.21
C VAL A 89 -14.47 6.13 -9.65
N THR A 90 -14.72 7.42 -9.95
CA THR A 90 -13.69 8.39 -10.36
C THR A 90 -13.67 9.66 -9.50
N SER A 91 -14.46 9.69 -8.42
CA SER A 91 -14.63 10.83 -7.52
C SER A 91 -13.97 10.60 -6.17
N GLY A 92 -13.99 11.62 -5.31
CA GLY A 92 -13.37 11.54 -3.98
C GLY A 92 -11.86 11.35 -4.06
N ALA A 93 -11.32 10.34 -3.35
CA ALA A 93 -9.90 10.01 -3.38
C ALA A 93 -9.41 9.63 -4.79
N TYR A 94 -10.28 9.02 -5.59
CA TYR A 94 -10.01 8.57 -6.97
C TYR A 94 -9.89 9.72 -7.99
N ASN A 95 -10.24 10.93 -7.61
CA ASN A 95 -9.97 12.10 -8.45
C ASN A 95 -8.49 12.52 -8.47
N HIS A 96 -7.70 12.08 -7.49
CA HIS A 96 -6.30 12.48 -7.30
C HIS A 96 -5.31 11.40 -7.75
N VAL A 97 -5.64 10.14 -7.46
CA VAL A 97 -4.80 8.97 -7.75
C VAL A 97 -5.73 7.77 -8.05
N ARG A 98 -5.31 6.89 -8.97
CA ARG A 98 -6.17 5.78 -9.40
C ARG A 98 -6.34 4.70 -8.34
N HIS A 99 -5.33 4.48 -7.50
CA HIS A 99 -5.35 3.48 -6.42
C HIS A 99 -5.03 4.10 -5.05
N PRO A 100 -5.92 4.95 -4.50
CA PRO A 100 -5.69 5.63 -3.22
C PRO A 100 -5.58 4.65 -2.04
N ILE A 101 -6.25 3.51 -2.12
CA ILE A 101 -6.14 2.43 -1.11
C ILE A 101 -4.69 1.91 -1.07
N TYR A 102 -4.08 1.64 -2.22
CA TYR A 102 -2.70 1.16 -2.28
C TYR A 102 -1.70 2.24 -1.86
N THR A 103 -1.94 3.49 -2.25
CA THR A 103 -1.17 4.64 -1.73
C THR A 103 -1.19 4.68 -0.20
N GLY A 104 -2.38 4.57 0.39
CA GLY A 104 -2.54 4.53 1.86
C GLY A 104 -1.79 3.37 2.50
N LEU A 105 -1.86 2.17 1.90
CA LEU A 105 -1.14 0.99 2.40
C LEU A 105 0.38 1.16 2.34
N VAL A 106 0.93 1.67 1.24
CA VAL A 106 2.37 1.93 1.10
C VAL A 106 2.84 2.93 2.16
N LEU A 107 2.12 4.05 2.33
CA LEU A 107 2.44 5.06 3.34
C LEU A 107 2.37 4.48 4.75
N ALA A 108 1.31 3.71 5.07
CA ALA A 108 1.14 3.10 6.38
C ALA A 108 2.25 2.09 6.71
N LEU A 109 2.63 1.23 5.76
CA LEU A 109 3.69 0.24 5.94
C LEU A 109 5.07 0.90 6.10
N ALA A 110 5.37 1.91 5.29
CA ALA A 110 6.60 2.69 5.41
C ALA A 110 6.64 3.44 6.75
N GLY A 111 5.54 4.06 7.15
CA GLY A 111 5.42 4.74 8.45
C GLY A 111 5.56 3.79 9.63
N TYR A 112 4.94 2.62 9.56
CA TYR A 112 5.06 1.58 10.58
C TYR A 112 6.51 1.16 10.78
N THR A 113 7.23 0.82 9.72
CA THR A 113 8.63 0.39 9.80
C THR A 113 9.53 1.52 10.29
N LEU A 114 9.28 2.76 9.89
CA LEU A 114 10.02 3.93 10.35
C LEU A 114 9.78 4.21 11.85
N ALA A 115 8.54 4.01 12.34
CA ALA A 115 8.20 4.16 13.75
C ALA A 115 8.93 3.17 14.65
N TRP A 116 9.30 1.99 14.14
CA TRP A 116 10.18 1.02 14.81
C TRP A 116 11.68 1.41 14.74
N SER A 117 12.00 2.58 14.18
CA SER A 117 13.31 3.21 14.18
C SER A 117 14.39 2.53 13.34
N ASN A 118 14.00 1.91 12.23
CA ASN A 118 14.97 1.46 11.25
C ASN A 118 14.63 2.08 9.88
N TRP A 119 15.32 3.18 9.56
CA TRP A 119 15.08 3.90 8.31
C TRP A 119 15.46 3.08 7.06
N THR A 120 16.49 2.20 7.16
CA THR A 120 16.88 1.31 6.06
C THR A 120 15.78 0.30 5.76
N LEU A 121 15.20 -0.31 6.81
CA LEU A 121 14.06 -1.22 6.64
C LEU A 121 12.82 -0.47 6.15
N ALA A 122 12.61 0.77 6.60
CA ALA A 122 11.50 1.58 6.12
C ALA A 122 11.62 1.87 4.61
N LEU A 123 12.82 2.19 4.12
CA LEU A 123 13.08 2.36 2.69
C LEU A 123 12.90 1.05 1.93
N LEU A 124 13.49 -0.06 2.42
CA LEU A 124 13.39 -1.35 1.77
C LEU A 124 11.94 -1.85 1.69
N PHE A 125 11.24 -1.89 2.82
CA PHE A 125 9.87 -2.39 2.88
C PHE A 125 8.88 -1.42 2.23
N GLY A 126 9.10 -0.11 2.32
CA GLY A 126 8.33 0.88 1.58
C GLY A 126 8.48 0.70 0.07
N PHE A 127 9.71 0.46 -0.42
CA PHE A 127 9.97 0.16 -1.82
C PHE A 127 9.34 -1.17 -2.26
N LEU A 128 9.47 -2.24 -1.47
CA LEU A 128 8.85 -3.54 -1.78
C LEU A 128 7.32 -3.43 -1.82
N ALA A 129 6.73 -2.75 -0.84
CA ALA A 129 5.30 -2.50 -0.81
C ALA A 129 4.84 -1.69 -2.03
N LEU A 130 5.57 -0.62 -2.39
CA LEU A 130 5.28 0.18 -3.58
C LEU A 130 5.29 -0.68 -4.84
N LYS A 131 6.34 -1.49 -5.04
CA LYS A 131 6.46 -2.37 -6.22
C LYS A 131 5.37 -3.41 -6.27
N TYR A 132 5.06 -4.03 -5.13
CA TYR A 132 3.97 -4.99 -5.03
C TYR A 132 2.62 -4.37 -5.42
N PHE A 133 2.28 -3.21 -4.83
CA PHE A 133 1.00 -2.56 -5.12
C PHE A 133 0.93 -1.95 -6.51
N GLN A 134 2.05 -1.50 -7.09
CA GLN A 134 2.09 -1.11 -8.51
C GLN A 134 1.81 -2.30 -9.42
N ALA A 135 2.40 -3.47 -9.17
CA ALA A 135 2.15 -4.67 -9.96
C ALA A 135 0.70 -5.17 -9.81
N LYS A 136 0.18 -5.18 -8.57
CA LYS A 136 -1.23 -5.51 -8.31
C LYS A 136 -2.18 -4.56 -9.02
N ALA A 137 -1.92 -3.25 -8.95
CA ALA A 137 -2.72 -2.23 -9.61
C ALA A 137 -2.71 -2.39 -11.14
N ALA A 138 -1.60 -2.79 -11.75
CA ALA A 138 -1.52 -3.03 -13.19
C ALA A 138 -2.49 -4.15 -13.62
N VAL A 139 -2.51 -5.27 -12.88
CA VAL A 139 -3.45 -6.38 -13.16
C VAL A 139 -4.91 -5.95 -12.96
N GLU A 140 -5.19 -5.15 -11.92
CA GLU A 140 -6.53 -4.60 -11.70
C GLU A 140 -6.94 -3.64 -12.82
N GLU A 141 -6.03 -2.81 -13.33
CA GLU A 141 -6.31 -1.88 -14.42
C GLU A 141 -6.64 -2.60 -15.74
N ASP A 142 -6.05 -3.76 -16.01
CA ASP A 142 -6.43 -4.58 -17.18
C ASP A 142 -7.90 -5.00 -17.11
N TRP A 143 -8.37 -5.48 -15.96
CA TRP A 143 -9.77 -5.80 -15.71
C TRP A 143 -10.69 -4.57 -15.84
N LEU A 144 -10.24 -3.42 -15.30
CA LEU A 144 -11.01 -2.18 -15.35
C LEU A 144 -11.15 -1.63 -16.78
N VAL A 145 -10.08 -1.76 -17.59
CA VAL A 145 -10.11 -1.38 -19.01
C VAL A 145 -11.09 -2.22 -19.82
N GLU A 146 -11.11 -3.54 -19.56
CA GLU A 146 -12.03 -4.46 -20.26
C GLU A 146 -13.49 -4.19 -19.86
N ARG A 147 -13.73 -3.95 -18.57
CA ARG A 147 -15.08 -3.85 -18.04
C ARG A 147 -15.70 -2.46 -18.21
N PHE A 148 -14.93 -1.41 -18.14
CA PHE A 148 -15.41 -0.03 -18.14
C PHE A 148 -14.87 0.77 -19.34
N PRO A 149 -15.68 1.01 -20.38
CA PRO A 149 -15.24 1.79 -21.56
C PRO A 149 -14.69 3.18 -21.24
N GLY A 150 -15.16 3.79 -20.13
CA GLY A 150 -14.71 5.10 -19.63
C GLY A 150 -13.36 5.10 -18.92
N TYR A 151 -12.80 3.94 -18.56
CA TYR A 151 -11.60 3.85 -17.74
C TYR A 151 -10.36 4.45 -18.42
N LYS A 152 -10.17 4.25 -19.70
CA LYS A 152 -9.06 4.86 -20.47
C LYS A 152 -9.11 6.40 -20.45
N SER A 153 -10.30 6.99 -20.45
CA SER A 153 -10.47 8.45 -20.33
C SER A 153 -10.15 8.92 -18.91
N TYR A 154 -10.53 8.14 -17.91
CA TYR A 154 -10.19 8.39 -16.52
C TYR A 154 -8.66 8.31 -16.27
N MET A 155 -7.95 7.32 -16.82
CA MET A 155 -6.49 7.21 -16.72
C MET A 155 -5.77 8.47 -17.23
N ARG A 156 -6.28 9.11 -18.27
CA ARG A 156 -5.71 10.37 -18.77
C ARG A 156 -5.91 11.55 -17.84
N ARG A 157 -7.02 11.58 -17.09
CA ARG A 157 -7.32 12.64 -16.10
C ARG A 157 -6.60 12.43 -14.77
N ALA A 158 -6.45 11.18 -14.35
CA ALA A 158 -5.74 10.77 -13.14
C ALA A 158 -4.50 9.94 -13.53
N PRO A 159 -3.39 10.56 -13.96
CA PRO A 159 -2.24 9.85 -14.52
C PRO A 159 -1.47 9.04 -13.48
N ARG A 160 -1.54 9.41 -12.19
CA ARG A 160 -0.86 8.70 -11.12
C ARG A 160 -1.61 7.42 -10.75
N GLN A 161 -0.90 6.30 -10.80
CA GLN A 161 -1.45 4.99 -10.42
C GLN A 161 -1.43 4.83 -8.88
N VAL A 162 -0.25 4.84 -8.28
CA VAL A 162 0.02 4.79 -6.84
C VAL A 162 1.09 5.84 -6.57
N ILE A 163 0.84 6.80 -5.67
CA ILE A 163 1.74 7.92 -5.29
C ILE A 163 2.35 8.65 -6.49
#